data_1e95f0b87c54221136d3d350d3041206
#
_entry.id   1e95f0b87c54221136d3d350d3041206
#
_cell.length_a   1.000
_cell.length_b   1.000
_cell.length_c   1.000
_cell.angle_alpha   90.00
_cell.angle_beta   90.00
_cell.angle_gamma   90.00
#
_symmetry.space_group_name_H-M   'P 1'
#
loop_
_entity.id
_entity.type
_entity.pdbx_description
1 polymer ?
#
loop_
_entity_poly.entity_id
_entity_poly.type
_entity_poly.pdbx_seq_one_letter_code
_entity_poly.pdbx_strand_id
1 'polypeptide(L)'
;MLYNCFMEERFEGGCFCGSVRYNFKKNNYPSSNCHCSVCRRISGAAFVSWMAIPKSCFQYTQGEPKKLISSSHGSRYFCQDCGTPVVCLLEEYPEHTYITICSLDEPVDFEPKGDMYTDDMLPWIKK
;
A
#
# COMPACT_ATOMS: atom_id res chain seq x y z
N MET A 1 17.80 13.96 1.74
CA MET A 1 17.07 14.57 2.87
C MET A 1 16.52 13.48 3.77
N LEU A 2 16.71 13.63 5.07
CA LEU A 2 16.16 12.70 6.04
C LEU A 2 14.77 13.16 6.48
N TYR A 3 13.84 12.23 6.55
CA TYR A 3 12.51 12.53 7.07
C TYR A 3 12.56 12.55 8.59
N ASN A 4 11.97 13.58 9.20
CA ASN A 4 11.75 13.60 10.63
C ASN A 4 10.38 13.00 10.89
N CYS A 5 10.33 11.72 11.25
CA CYS A 5 9.08 10.97 11.33
C CYS A 5 8.47 10.91 12.73
N PHE A 6 9.01 11.63 13.69
CA PHE A 6 8.55 11.53 15.07
C PHE A 6 7.66 12.66 15.54
N MET A 7 7.94 13.88 15.12
CA MET A 7 7.29 15.09 15.65
C MET A 7 6.22 15.68 14.74
N GLU A 8 5.99 15.05 13.58
CA GLU A 8 5.12 15.60 12.55
C GLU A 8 3.71 15.02 12.60
N GLU A 9 2.78 15.73 11.98
CA GLU A 9 1.44 15.19 11.74
C GLU A 9 1.53 13.87 10.97
N ARG A 10 0.55 13.01 11.21
CA ARG A 10 0.49 11.72 10.55
C ARG A 10 -0.84 11.50 9.88
N PHE A 11 -0.81 10.77 8.79
CA PHE A 11 -2.00 10.22 8.15
C PHE A 11 -2.26 8.84 8.72
N GLU A 12 -3.52 8.45 8.79
CA GLU A 12 -3.94 7.18 9.37
C GLU A 12 -4.73 6.34 8.38
N GLY A 13 -4.65 5.03 8.56
CA GLY A 13 -5.43 4.08 7.79
C GLY A 13 -5.47 2.73 8.48
N GLY A 14 -6.08 1.77 7.81
CA GLY A 14 -6.20 0.43 8.35
C GLY A 14 -7.13 -0.44 7.55
N CYS A 15 -7.39 -1.65 8.05
CA CYS A 15 -8.24 -2.60 7.39
C CYS A 15 -9.73 -2.29 7.62
N PHE A 16 -10.57 -2.94 6.86
CA PHE A 16 -12.02 -2.75 6.93
C PHE A 16 -12.59 -2.98 8.33
N CYS A 17 -12.16 -4.04 9.02
CA CYS A 17 -12.71 -4.37 10.34
C CYS A 17 -12.07 -3.59 11.50
N GLY A 18 -10.99 -2.87 11.22
CA GLY A 18 -10.31 -2.07 12.23
C GLY A 18 -9.28 -2.81 13.08
N SER A 19 -9.10 -4.11 12.88
CA SER A 19 -8.13 -4.89 13.65
C SER A 19 -6.70 -4.47 13.39
N VAL A 20 -6.41 -3.99 12.18
CA VAL A 20 -5.08 -3.50 11.79
C VAL A 20 -5.18 -2.02 11.53
N ARG A 21 -4.36 -1.25 12.24
CA ARG A 21 -4.29 0.21 12.06
C ARG A 21 -2.82 0.61 11.88
N TYR A 22 -2.62 1.66 11.10
CA TYR A 22 -1.28 2.19 10.86
C TYR A 22 -1.33 3.72 10.74
N ASN A 23 -0.18 4.33 10.86
CA ASN A 23 -0.02 5.73 10.49
C ASN A 23 1.35 5.94 9.86
N PHE A 24 1.54 7.08 9.23
CA PHE A 24 2.82 7.47 8.67
C PHE A 24 2.94 8.98 8.63
N LYS A 25 4.19 9.46 8.59
CA LYS A 25 4.47 10.89 8.56
C LYS A 25 3.86 11.54 7.32
N LYS A 26 3.21 12.69 7.52
CA LYS A 26 2.63 13.48 6.44
C LYS A 26 3.72 14.02 5.52
N ASN A 27 3.66 13.66 4.23
CA ASN A 27 4.59 14.11 3.22
C ASN A 27 4.06 13.73 1.84
N ASN A 28 4.74 14.17 0.77
CA ASN A 28 4.46 13.72 -0.59
C ASN A 28 5.27 12.47 -0.88
N TYR A 29 4.57 11.38 -1.16
CA TYR A 29 5.21 10.11 -1.46
C TYR A 29 4.87 9.64 -2.87
N PRO A 30 5.79 8.90 -3.53
CA PRO A 30 5.49 8.34 -4.85
C PRO A 30 4.29 7.40 -4.78
N SER A 31 3.45 7.45 -5.79
CA SER A 31 2.26 6.62 -5.85
C SER A 31 1.97 6.20 -7.29
N SER A 32 1.35 5.04 -7.44
CA SER A 32 0.95 4.56 -8.76
C SER A 32 -0.12 3.49 -8.64
N ASN A 33 -0.83 3.28 -9.75
CA ASN A 33 -1.75 2.16 -9.89
C ASN A 33 -0.99 0.98 -10.49
N CYS A 34 -1.00 -0.16 -9.82
CA CYS A 34 -0.34 -1.36 -10.31
C CYS A 34 -1.35 -2.29 -10.97
N HIS A 35 -1.15 -2.55 -12.25
CA HIS A 35 -2.04 -3.37 -13.07
C HIS A 35 -1.56 -4.81 -13.22
N CYS A 36 -0.50 -5.20 -12.55
CA CYS A 36 0.05 -6.54 -12.70
C CYS A 36 -0.95 -7.61 -12.24
N SER A 37 -0.80 -8.81 -12.79
CA SER A 37 -1.71 -9.93 -12.49
C SER A 37 -1.70 -10.31 -11.01
N VAL A 38 -0.57 -10.15 -10.33
CA VAL A 38 -0.47 -10.47 -8.90
C VAL A 38 -1.32 -9.51 -8.08
N CYS A 39 -1.15 -8.20 -8.29
CA CYS A 39 -1.94 -7.19 -7.57
C CYS A 39 -3.43 -7.37 -7.84
N ARG A 40 -3.79 -7.63 -9.09
CA ARG A 40 -5.18 -7.83 -9.49
C ARG A 40 -5.79 -9.05 -8.79
N ARG A 41 -5.08 -10.18 -8.80
CA ARG A 41 -5.63 -11.41 -8.21
C ARG A 41 -5.67 -11.37 -6.68
N ILE A 42 -4.68 -10.77 -6.06
CA ILE A 42 -4.64 -10.67 -4.59
C ILE A 42 -5.76 -9.78 -4.07
N SER A 43 -6.09 -8.71 -4.80
CA SER A 43 -7.11 -7.76 -4.38
C SER A 43 -8.50 -8.08 -4.90
N GLY A 44 -8.59 -8.84 -5.98
CA GLY A 44 -9.85 -9.04 -6.69
C GLY A 44 -10.34 -7.77 -7.38
N ALA A 45 -9.45 -6.82 -7.62
CA ALA A 45 -9.77 -5.55 -8.27
C ALA A 45 -9.00 -5.42 -9.59
N ALA A 46 -9.41 -4.47 -10.43
CA ALA A 46 -8.77 -4.26 -11.73
C ALA A 46 -7.31 -3.83 -11.59
N PHE A 47 -6.98 -3.12 -10.52
CA PHE A 47 -5.62 -2.70 -10.18
C PHE A 47 -5.60 -2.30 -8.71
N VAL A 48 -4.40 -2.10 -8.17
CA VAL A 48 -4.24 -1.64 -6.80
C VAL A 48 -3.45 -0.33 -6.80
N SER A 49 -3.95 0.66 -6.08
CA SER A 49 -3.27 1.94 -5.91
C SER A 49 -2.33 1.83 -4.71
N TRP A 50 -1.04 2.05 -4.96
CA TRP A 50 0.02 1.93 -3.96
C TRP A 50 0.72 3.25 -3.72
N MET A 51 1.17 3.46 -2.49
CA MET A 51 2.02 4.59 -2.15
C MET A 51 3.27 4.07 -1.45
N ALA A 52 4.44 4.53 -1.88
CA ALA A 52 5.73 4.11 -1.35
C ALA A 52 6.14 5.02 -0.20
N ILE A 53 6.16 4.46 1.01
CA ILE A 53 6.50 5.23 2.22
C ILE A 53 7.79 4.68 2.80
N PRO A 54 8.79 5.54 3.11
CA PRO A 54 9.99 5.06 3.79
C PRO A 54 9.63 4.31 5.07
N LYS A 55 10.26 3.18 5.31
CA LYS A 55 9.97 2.37 6.50
C LYS A 55 10.09 3.17 7.79
N SER A 56 11.04 4.10 7.84
CA SER A 56 11.25 4.94 9.01
C SER A 56 10.08 5.88 9.31
N CYS A 57 9.20 6.09 8.33
CA CYS A 57 8.05 7.00 8.47
C CYS A 57 6.73 6.28 8.70
N PHE A 58 6.75 4.94 8.68
CA PHE A 58 5.55 4.11 8.80
C PHE A 58 5.57 3.30 10.08
N GLN A 59 4.40 3.15 10.71
CA GLN A 59 4.27 2.24 11.85
C GLN A 59 2.87 1.69 11.95
N TYR A 60 2.77 0.45 12.39
CA TYR A 60 1.48 -0.11 12.81
C TYR A 60 1.15 0.45 14.19
N THR A 61 -0.08 0.87 14.37
CA THR A 61 -0.56 1.39 15.65
C THR A 61 -1.46 0.40 16.37
N GLN A 62 -1.97 -0.60 15.66
CA GLN A 62 -2.80 -1.64 16.24
C GLN A 62 -2.74 -2.88 15.37
N GLY A 63 -2.61 -4.05 15.98
CA GLY A 63 -2.65 -5.33 15.32
C GLY A 63 -1.45 -5.60 14.42
N GLU A 64 -1.43 -6.79 13.85
CA GLU A 64 -0.42 -7.20 12.89
C GLU A 64 -1.09 -7.91 11.73
N PRO A 65 -0.84 -7.49 10.48
CA PRO A 65 -1.38 -8.20 9.34
C PRO A 65 -0.65 -9.53 9.14
N LYS A 66 -1.31 -10.45 8.46
CA LYS A 66 -0.73 -11.74 8.11
C LYS A 66 0.08 -11.62 6.84
N LYS A 67 1.22 -12.32 6.82
CA LYS A 67 2.13 -12.29 5.67
C LYS A 67 1.78 -13.37 4.66
N LEU A 68 1.78 -12.99 3.40
CA LEU A 68 1.68 -13.89 2.25
C LEU A 68 2.90 -13.64 1.36
N ILE A 69 3.66 -14.69 1.07
CA ILE A 69 4.75 -14.58 0.11
C ILE A 69 4.12 -14.70 -1.28
N SER A 70 4.06 -13.58 -2.01
CA SER A 70 3.37 -13.51 -3.29
C SER A 70 4.28 -13.83 -4.49
N SER A 71 5.60 -13.71 -4.30
CA SER A 71 6.60 -14.02 -5.30
C SER A 71 7.94 -14.22 -4.61
N SER A 72 8.97 -14.61 -5.38
CA SER A 72 10.32 -14.76 -4.84
C SER A 72 10.91 -13.46 -4.32
N HIS A 73 10.34 -12.29 -4.73
CA HIS A 73 10.87 -10.99 -4.38
C HIS A 73 9.88 -10.10 -3.64
N GLY A 74 8.70 -10.59 -3.33
CA GLY A 74 7.67 -9.77 -2.72
C GLY A 74 6.84 -10.49 -1.70
N SER A 75 6.46 -9.77 -0.64
CA SER A 75 5.56 -10.24 0.39
C SER A 75 4.39 -9.28 0.52
N ARG A 76 3.21 -9.83 0.74
CA ARG A 76 1.99 -9.05 0.92
C ARG A 76 1.47 -9.27 2.32
N TYR A 77 0.85 -8.23 2.87
CA TYR A 77 0.33 -8.27 4.23
C TYR A 77 -1.14 -7.87 4.20
N PHE A 78 -1.96 -8.68 4.81
CA PHE A 78 -3.41 -8.48 4.80
C PHE A 78 -3.99 -8.77 6.18
N CYS A 79 -5.15 -8.20 6.47
CA CYS A 79 -5.84 -8.49 7.71
C CYS A 79 -6.41 -9.90 7.67
N GLN A 80 -6.02 -10.75 8.62
CA GLN A 80 -6.52 -12.13 8.63
C GLN A 80 -7.99 -12.24 9.00
N ASP A 81 -8.56 -11.21 9.62
CA ASP A 81 -9.97 -11.22 10.04
C ASP A 81 -10.91 -10.73 8.94
N CYS A 82 -10.52 -9.74 8.15
CA CYS A 82 -11.38 -9.18 7.11
C CYS A 82 -10.82 -9.26 5.70
N GLY A 83 -9.56 -9.62 5.54
CA GLY A 83 -8.95 -9.83 4.23
C GLY A 83 -8.41 -8.59 3.54
N THR A 84 -8.53 -7.42 4.11
CA THR A 84 -8.04 -6.19 3.47
C THR A 84 -6.54 -6.27 3.18
N PRO A 85 -6.11 -6.09 1.91
CA PRO A 85 -4.69 -5.94 1.61
C PRO A 85 -4.20 -4.58 2.14
N VAL A 86 -3.14 -4.59 2.93
CA VAL A 86 -2.67 -3.37 3.60
C VAL A 86 -1.30 -2.94 3.08
N VAL A 87 -0.34 -3.86 3.04
CA VAL A 87 1.05 -3.54 2.77
C VAL A 87 1.67 -4.54 1.79
N CYS A 88 2.61 -4.06 1.00
CA CYS A 88 3.49 -4.88 0.18
C CYS A 88 4.93 -4.48 0.48
N LEU A 89 5.80 -5.47 0.63
CA LEU A 89 7.24 -5.25 0.77
C LEU A 89 7.95 -5.92 -0.40
N LEU A 90 8.87 -5.20 -1.01
CA LEU A 90 9.65 -5.68 -2.15
C LEU A 90 11.12 -5.73 -1.80
N GLU A 91 11.80 -6.84 -2.12
CA GLU A 91 13.24 -6.97 -1.87
C GLU A 91 14.06 -5.96 -2.65
N GLU A 92 13.60 -5.56 -3.84
CA GLU A 92 14.28 -4.59 -4.68
C GLU A 92 14.33 -3.20 -4.05
N TYR A 93 13.39 -2.89 -3.17
CA TYR A 93 13.26 -1.59 -2.53
C TYR A 93 13.09 -1.76 -1.02
N PRO A 94 14.13 -2.26 -0.33
CA PRO A 94 14.00 -2.64 1.09
C PRO A 94 13.75 -1.47 2.04
N GLU A 95 13.97 -0.24 1.57
CA GLU A 95 13.77 0.96 2.39
C GLU A 95 12.31 1.42 2.44
N HIS A 96 11.44 0.82 1.62
CA HIS A 96 10.06 1.29 1.47
C HIS A 96 9.03 0.27 1.93
N THR A 97 7.95 0.80 2.47
CA THR A 97 6.71 0.08 2.73
C THR A 97 5.68 0.62 1.74
N TYR A 98 5.09 -0.28 0.95
CA TYR A 98 4.03 0.11 0.02
C TYR A 98 2.70 -0.13 0.69
N ILE A 99 1.90 0.93 0.82
CA ILE A 99 0.56 0.80 1.41
C ILE A 99 -0.50 0.89 0.33
N THR A 100 -1.62 0.23 0.55
CA THR A 100 -2.78 0.40 -0.32
C THR A 100 -3.41 1.76 -0.01
N ILE A 101 -3.47 2.64 -1.02
CA ILE A 101 -4.00 4.00 -0.81
C ILE A 101 -5.46 3.95 -0.34
N CYS A 102 -6.24 3.01 -0.86
CA CYS A 102 -7.66 2.94 -0.52
C CYS A 102 -7.93 2.40 0.88
N SER A 103 -6.91 1.93 1.61
CA SER A 103 -7.06 1.60 3.02
C SER A 103 -6.82 2.81 3.94
N LEU A 104 -6.44 3.96 3.38
CA LEU A 104 -6.36 5.20 4.14
C LEU A 104 -7.76 5.64 4.58
N ASP A 105 -7.84 6.28 5.75
CA ASP A 105 -9.11 6.81 6.24
C ASP A 105 -9.66 7.89 5.30
N GLU A 106 -8.77 8.70 4.72
CA GLU A 106 -9.16 9.76 3.79
C GLU A 106 -8.31 9.69 2.52
N PRO A 107 -8.64 8.78 1.60
CA PRO A 107 -7.81 8.56 0.42
C PRO A 107 -7.94 9.62 -0.67
N VAL A 108 -8.91 10.51 -0.59
CA VAL A 108 -9.24 11.44 -1.66
C VAL A 108 -8.08 12.35 -2.07
N ASP A 109 -7.19 12.69 -1.14
CA ASP A 109 -6.07 13.58 -1.41
C ASP A 109 -4.81 12.84 -1.92
N PHE A 110 -4.92 11.54 -2.15
CA PHE A 110 -3.78 10.71 -2.51
C PHE A 110 -3.92 10.11 -3.90
N GLU A 111 -4.37 10.91 -4.86
CA GLU A 111 -4.52 10.44 -6.22
C GLU A 111 -3.19 9.86 -6.75
N PRO A 112 -3.21 8.62 -7.26
CA PRO A 112 -1.99 8.01 -7.83
C PRO A 112 -1.49 8.82 -9.01
N LYS A 113 -0.17 8.96 -9.09
CA LYS A 113 0.48 9.82 -10.09
C LYS A 113 0.89 9.11 -11.37
N GLY A 114 0.65 7.81 -11.46
CA GLY A 114 1.01 7.05 -12.65
C GLY A 114 0.44 5.64 -12.63
N ASP A 115 0.78 4.90 -13.66
CA ASP A 115 0.37 3.51 -13.82
C ASP A 115 1.59 2.64 -14.07
N MET A 116 1.62 1.46 -13.44
CA MET A 116 2.67 0.47 -13.61
C MET A 116 2.10 -0.80 -14.23
N TYR A 117 2.94 -1.49 -15.00
CA TYR A 117 2.56 -2.73 -15.67
C TYR A 117 1.36 -2.53 -16.59
N THR A 118 1.43 -1.48 -17.40
CA THR A 118 0.33 -1.10 -18.29
C THR A 118 0.05 -2.13 -19.38
N ASP A 119 1.03 -2.99 -19.69
CA ASP A 119 0.81 -4.10 -20.62
C ASP A 119 -0.19 -5.12 -20.08
N ASP A 120 -0.33 -5.19 -18.76
CA ASP A 120 -1.27 -6.09 -18.10
C ASP A 120 -2.60 -5.42 -17.78
N MET A 121 -2.73 -4.13 -18.10
CA MET A 121 -3.96 -3.37 -17.84
C MET A 121 -5.12 -3.98 -18.60
N LEU A 122 -6.24 -4.16 -17.89
CA LEU A 122 -7.44 -4.70 -18.52
C LEU A 122 -7.97 -3.75 -19.60
N PRO A 123 -8.39 -4.28 -20.76
CA PRO A 123 -8.80 -3.43 -21.87
C PRO A 123 -9.92 -2.45 -21.55
N TRP A 124 -10.83 -2.81 -20.66
CA TRP A 124 -11.95 -1.94 -20.30
C TRP A 124 -11.57 -0.84 -19.30
N ILE A 125 -10.37 -0.91 -18.72
CA ILE A 125 -9.78 0.20 -17.93
C ILE A 125 -9.06 1.15 -18.87
N LYS A 126 -8.42 0.60 -19.89
CA LYS A 126 -7.64 1.35 -20.87
C LYS A 126 -8.56 1.98 -21.89
N LYS A 127 -8.87 3.23 -21.73
CA LYS A 127 -9.77 3.96 -22.63
C LYS A 127 -9.05 4.88 -23.58
#